data_81dd5eaa8823cb1c41679c178b66eb20
#
_entry.id   81dd5eaa8823cb1c41679c178b66eb20
#
_cell.length_a   1.000
_cell.length_b   1.000
_cell.length_c   1.000
_cell.angle_alpha   90.00
_cell.angle_beta   90.00
_cell.angle_gamma   90.00
#
_symmetry.space_group_name_H-M   'P 1'
#
loop_
_entity.id
_entity.type
_entity.pdbx_description
1 polymer ?
#
loop_
_entity_poly.entity_id
_entity_poly.type
_entity_poly.pdbx_seq_one_letter_code
_entity_poly.pdbx_strand_id
1 'polypeptide(L)'
;ASLDYAKIQKDIGVANYEKSIQTAFQEVADGLAARQTYTEQLQAQRDFVAANQDYYRLAERRYRIGVDSNLTFLDAQRQLFSAQQALITDRLAQLTSAVNLYKALGGGWNAQTAQNEPLKEEAPKMKLF
;
A
#
# COMPACT_ATOMS: atom_id res chain seq x y z
N ALA A 1 -11.59 -16.87 44.70
CA ALA A 1 -12.25 -17.13 43.41
C ALA A 1 -12.52 -15.85 42.59
N SER A 2 -13.14 -14.86 43.14
CA SER A 2 -13.49 -13.59 42.42
C SER A 2 -12.27 -12.69 42.19
N LEU A 3 -11.33 -12.63 43.14
CA LEU A 3 -10.08 -11.85 43.04
C LEU A 3 -9.10 -12.51 42.05
N ASP A 4 -9.05 -13.81 42.02
CA ASP A 4 -8.20 -14.56 41.10
C ASP A 4 -8.70 -14.42 39.66
N TYR A 5 -10.03 -14.44 39.46
CA TYR A 5 -10.63 -14.14 38.16
C TYR A 5 -10.30 -12.74 37.65
N ALA A 6 -10.38 -11.73 38.51
CA ALA A 6 -10.04 -10.35 38.16
C ALA A 6 -8.54 -10.18 37.79
N LYS A 7 -7.64 -10.88 38.51
CA LYS A 7 -6.20 -10.93 38.17
C LYS A 7 -5.96 -11.56 36.81
N ILE A 8 -6.55 -12.72 36.55
CA ILE A 8 -6.43 -13.42 35.27
C ILE A 8 -6.96 -12.56 34.11
N GLN A 9 -8.09 -11.87 34.30
CA GLN A 9 -8.62 -10.95 33.30
C GLN A 9 -7.68 -9.77 33.01
N LYS A 10 -7.03 -9.24 34.04
CA LYS A 10 -6.04 -8.18 33.91
C LYS A 10 -4.81 -8.69 33.15
N ASP A 11 -4.31 -9.85 33.49
CA ASP A 11 -3.13 -10.45 32.85
C ASP A 11 -3.40 -10.75 31.38
N ILE A 12 -4.59 -11.27 31.04
CA ILE A 12 -5.05 -11.45 29.65
C ILE A 12 -5.12 -10.11 28.91
N GLY A 13 -5.64 -9.08 29.58
CA GLY A 13 -5.72 -7.71 29.01
C GLY A 13 -4.33 -7.14 28.69
N VAL A 14 -3.36 -7.30 29.59
CA VAL A 14 -1.97 -6.86 29.39
C VAL A 14 -1.31 -7.65 28.25
N ALA A 15 -1.48 -8.98 28.24
CA ALA A 15 -0.92 -9.82 27.18
C ALA A 15 -1.49 -9.46 25.79
N ASN A 16 -2.80 -9.19 25.71
CA ASN A 16 -3.42 -8.74 24.46
C ASN A 16 -2.93 -7.37 24.03
N TYR A 17 -2.71 -6.44 24.95
CA TYR A 17 -2.15 -5.13 24.68
C TYR A 17 -0.71 -5.20 24.15
N GLU A 18 0.15 -6.00 24.82
CA GLU A 18 1.53 -6.23 24.36
C GLU A 18 1.57 -6.86 22.97
N LYS A 19 0.72 -7.85 22.71
CA LYS A 19 0.58 -8.48 21.39
C LYS A 19 0.16 -7.46 20.32
N SER A 20 -0.78 -6.58 20.64
CA SER A 20 -1.24 -5.53 19.71
C SER A 20 -0.13 -4.55 19.38
N ILE A 21 0.68 -4.15 20.36
CA ILE A 21 1.85 -3.28 20.16
C ILE A 21 2.87 -3.97 19.27
N GLN A 22 3.23 -5.22 19.56
CA GLN A 22 4.19 -5.97 18.76
C GLN A 22 3.73 -6.12 17.31
N THR A 23 2.45 -6.42 17.09
CA THR A 23 1.86 -6.51 15.75
C THR A 23 1.94 -5.17 15.02
N ALA A 24 1.61 -4.06 15.68
CA ALA A 24 1.71 -2.73 15.10
C ALA A 24 3.15 -2.35 14.71
N PHE A 25 4.12 -2.65 15.56
CA PHE A 25 5.54 -2.44 15.23
C PHE A 25 6.00 -3.28 14.05
N GLN A 26 5.58 -4.53 13.98
CA GLN A 26 5.91 -5.42 12.87
C GLN A 26 5.30 -4.91 11.56
N GLU A 27 4.04 -4.51 11.57
CA GLU A 27 3.37 -3.95 10.38
C GLU A 27 4.06 -2.68 9.87
N VAL A 28 4.52 -1.80 10.77
CA VAL A 28 5.29 -0.61 10.40
C VAL A 28 6.65 -0.97 9.82
N ALA A 29 7.38 -1.89 10.44
CA ALA A 29 8.69 -2.35 9.95
C ALA A 29 8.58 -3.00 8.57
N ASP A 30 7.59 -3.87 8.37
CA ASP A 30 7.29 -4.53 7.10
C ASP A 30 6.90 -3.50 6.02
N GLY A 31 6.07 -2.51 6.37
CA GLY A 31 5.68 -1.44 5.48
C GLY A 31 6.83 -0.55 5.02
N LEU A 32 7.80 -0.27 5.90
CA LEU A 32 9.01 0.50 5.57
C LEU A 32 9.95 -0.29 4.66
N ALA A 33 10.16 -1.58 4.93
CA ALA A 33 10.94 -2.46 4.08
C ALA A 33 10.30 -2.62 2.69
N ALA A 34 8.99 -2.82 2.64
CA ALA A 34 8.23 -2.91 1.40
C ALA A 34 8.34 -1.64 0.55
N ARG A 35 8.36 -0.46 1.16
CA ARG A 35 8.51 0.82 0.46
C ARG A 35 9.78 0.89 -0.38
N GLN A 36 10.90 0.45 0.17
CA GLN A 36 12.17 0.42 -0.57
C GLN A 36 12.09 -0.57 -1.73
N THR A 37 11.64 -1.79 -1.46
CA THR A 37 11.49 -2.85 -2.48
C THR A 37 10.58 -2.40 -3.63
N TYR A 38 9.43 -1.79 -3.35
CA TYR A 38 8.55 -1.28 -4.40
C TYR A 38 9.16 -0.14 -5.21
N THR A 39 10.01 0.69 -4.61
CA THR A 39 10.70 1.76 -5.33
C THR A 39 11.68 1.18 -6.34
N GLU A 40 12.48 0.19 -5.95
CA GLU A 40 13.43 -0.49 -6.82
C GLU A 40 12.71 -1.28 -7.93
N GLN A 41 11.64 -2.00 -7.58
CA GLN A 41 10.81 -2.74 -8.54
C GLN A 41 10.18 -1.80 -9.58
N LEU A 42 9.65 -0.66 -9.16
CA LEU A 42 9.08 0.33 -10.08
C LEU A 42 10.13 0.92 -11.02
N GLN A 43 11.35 1.16 -10.55
CA GLN A 43 12.42 1.64 -11.40
C GLN A 43 12.77 0.60 -12.45
N ALA A 44 12.98 -0.66 -12.05
CA ALA A 44 13.23 -1.76 -12.97
C ALA A 44 12.11 -1.94 -14.01
N GLN A 45 10.84 -1.80 -13.57
CA GLN A 45 9.70 -1.91 -14.49
C GLN A 45 9.61 -0.73 -15.47
N ARG A 46 9.98 0.49 -15.05
CA ARG A 46 10.09 1.65 -15.96
C ARG A 46 11.15 1.43 -17.03
N ASP A 47 12.31 0.92 -16.62
CA ASP A 47 13.41 0.61 -17.55
C ASP A 47 13.00 -0.48 -18.53
N PHE A 48 12.24 -1.47 -18.06
CA PHE A 48 11.68 -2.52 -18.90
C PHE A 48 10.67 -1.98 -19.93
N VAL A 49 9.79 -1.05 -19.51
CA VAL A 49 8.87 -0.36 -20.44
C VAL A 49 9.64 0.45 -21.48
N ALA A 50 10.67 1.19 -21.07
CA ALA A 50 11.50 1.98 -21.98
C ALA A 50 12.19 1.08 -23.02
N ALA A 51 12.77 -0.05 -22.62
CA ALA A 51 13.38 -1.01 -23.53
C ALA A 51 12.36 -1.59 -24.54
N ASN A 52 11.14 -1.93 -24.08
CA ASN A 52 10.08 -2.41 -24.98
C ASN A 52 9.58 -1.30 -25.93
N GLN A 53 9.60 -0.05 -25.50
CA GLN A 53 9.26 1.08 -26.35
C GLN A 53 10.28 1.29 -27.48
N ASP A 54 11.56 1.13 -27.18
CA ASP A 54 12.63 1.21 -28.18
C ASP A 54 12.55 0.02 -29.14
N TYR A 55 12.28 -1.19 -28.64
CA TYR A 55 12.04 -2.36 -29.46
C TYR A 55 10.84 -2.16 -30.40
N TYR A 56 9.73 -1.66 -29.90
CA TYR A 56 8.55 -1.33 -30.70
C TYR A 56 8.89 -0.34 -31.84
N ARG A 57 9.60 0.76 -31.52
CA ARG A 57 10.01 1.76 -32.53
C ARG A 57 10.90 1.15 -33.60
N LEU A 58 11.82 0.27 -33.19
CA LEU A 58 12.70 -0.42 -34.14
C LEU A 58 11.89 -1.37 -35.03
N ALA A 59 11.01 -2.19 -34.46
CA ALA A 59 10.15 -3.10 -35.18
C ALA A 59 9.22 -2.36 -36.16
N GLU A 60 8.66 -1.23 -35.79
CA GLU A 60 7.86 -0.38 -36.67
C GLU A 60 8.63 0.15 -37.85
N ARG A 61 9.87 0.65 -37.65
CA ARG A 61 10.72 1.13 -38.75
C ARG A 61 11.07 -0.01 -39.71
N ARG A 62 11.47 -1.16 -39.18
CA ARG A 62 11.86 -2.36 -39.99
C ARG A 62 10.68 -2.91 -40.78
N TYR A 63 9.47 -2.88 -40.20
CA TYR A 63 8.24 -3.24 -40.88
C TYR A 63 7.92 -2.25 -42.01
N ARG A 64 8.04 -0.94 -41.79
CA ARG A 64 7.77 0.08 -42.82
C ARG A 64 8.68 0.01 -44.03
N ILE A 65 9.94 -0.39 -43.82
CA ILE A 65 10.90 -0.56 -44.94
C ILE A 65 10.87 -1.98 -45.53
N GLY A 66 9.97 -2.84 -45.04
CA GLY A 66 9.75 -4.18 -45.58
C GLY A 66 10.81 -5.23 -45.18
N VAL A 67 11.62 -4.96 -44.15
CA VAL A 67 12.63 -5.90 -43.62
C VAL A 67 11.99 -6.93 -42.68
N ASP A 68 11.06 -6.53 -41.83
CA ASP A 68 10.38 -7.40 -40.88
C ASP A 68 8.94 -7.68 -41.26
N SER A 69 8.43 -8.81 -40.77
CA SER A 69 7.03 -9.21 -40.97
C SER A 69 6.09 -8.39 -40.06
N ASN A 70 4.82 -8.32 -40.49
CA ASN A 70 3.77 -7.76 -39.67
C ASN A 70 3.62 -8.47 -38.30
N LEU A 71 3.92 -9.77 -38.24
CA LEU A 71 3.89 -10.55 -37.01
C LEU A 71 4.89 -10.04 -35.98
N THR A 72 6.14 -9.73 -36.41
CA THR A 72 7.17 -9.16 -35.52
C THR A 72 6.74 -7.79 -34.95
N PHE A 73 6.15 -6.96 -35.80
CA PHE A 73 5.63 -5.65 -35.37
C PHE A 73 4.50 -5.78 -34.36
N LEU A 74 3.51 -6.65 -34.60
CA LEU A 74 2.40 -6.89 -33.69
C LEU A 74 2.87 -7.52 -32.37
N ASP A 75 3.88 -8.39 -32.40
CA ASP A 75 4.46 -8.95 -31.17
C ASP A 75 5.14 -7.88 -30.32
N ALA A 76 5.91 -7.00 -30.95
CA ALA A 76 6.52 -5.85 -30.25
C ALA A 76 5.47 -4.93 -29.62
N GLN A 77 4.36 -4.69 -30.32
CA GLN A 77 3.24 -3.92 -29.80
C GLN A 77 2.59 -4.58 -28.58
N ARG A 78 2.37 -5.89 -28.63
CA ARG A 78 1.81 -6.67 -27.54
C ARG A 78 2.72 -6.67 -26.32
N GLN A 79 4.05 -6.82 -26.53
CA GLN A 79 5.02 -6.79 -25.43
C GLN A 79 5.06 -5.42 -24.75
N LEU A 80 5.05 -4.33 -25.51
CA LEU A 80 4.99 -2.98 -24.97
C LEU A 80 3.72 -2.77 -24.12
N PHE A 81 2.57 -3.18 -24.65
CA PHE A 81 1.30 -3.06 -23.94
C PHE A 81 1.29 -3.86 -22.62
N SER A 82 1.78 -5.10 -22.64
CA SER A 82 1.93 -5.93 -21.45
C SER A 82 2.86 -5.30 -20.41
N ALA A 83 4.00 -4.75 -20.84
CA ALA A 83 4.94 -4.06 -19.95
C ALA A 83 4.32 -2.81 -19.31
N GLN A 84 3.53 -2.03 -20.07
CA GLN A 84 2.82 -0.87 -19.55
C GLN A 84 1.74 -1.25 -18.53
N GLN A 85 0.99 -2.32 -18.77
CA GLN A 85 0.01 -2.84 -17.81
C GLN A 85 0.67 -3.30 -16.50
N ALA A 86 1.80 -4.00 -16.61
CA ALA A 86 2.57 -4.42 -15.43
C ALA A 86 3.05 -3.21 -14.61
N LEU A 87 3.53 -2.14 -15.26
CA LEU A 87 3.92 -0.91 -14.59
C LEU A 87 2.76 -0.27 -13.81
N ILE A 88 1.56 -0.26 -14.37
CA ILE A 88 0.36 0.27 -13.69
C ILE A 88 0.03 -0.58 -12.46
N THR A 89 0.11 -1.91 -12.58
CA THR A 89 -0.13 -2.84 -11.49
C THR A 89 0.87 -2.66 -10.35
N ASP A 90 2.15 -2.54 -10.67
CA ASP A 90 3.22 -2.29 -9.69
C ASP A 90 3.07 -0.94 -8.99
N ARG A 91 2.67 0.09 -9.73
CA ARG A 91 2.37 1.40 -9.16
C ARG A 91 1.17 1.36 -8.22
N LEU A 92 0.13 0.62 -8.56
CA LEU A 92 -1.01 0.40 -7.68
C LEU A 92 -0.60 -0.33 -6.40
N ALA A 93 0.24 -1.36 -6.50
CA ALA A 93 0.75 -2.09 -5.36
C ALA A 93 1.57 -1.18 -4.42
N GLN A 94 2.43 -0.32 -4.97
CA GLN A 94 3.18 0.67 -4.20
C GLN A 94 2.26 1.63 -3.45
N LEU A 95 1.25 2.19 -4.12
CA LEU A 95 0.29 3.11 -3.49
C LEU A 95 -0.53 2.42 -2.41
N THR A 96 -0.96 1.19 -2.64
CA THR A 96 -1.68 0.38 -1.65
C THR A 96 -0.82 0.11 -0.43
N SER A 97 0.46 -0.23 -0.62
CA SER A 97 1.42 -0.41 0.47
C SER A 97 1.62 0.88 1.28
N ALA A 98 1.72 2.03 0.61
CA ALA A 98 1.84 3.33 1.28
C ALA A 98 0.60 3.66 2.12
N VAL A 99 -0.60 3.36 1.62
CA VAL A 99 -1.86 3.56 2.37
C VAL A 99 -1.93 2.63 3.58
N ASN A 100 -1.51 1.36 3.44
CA ASN A 100 -1.48 0.42 4.55
C ASN A 100 -0.48 0.83 5.63
N LEU A 101 0.70 1.31 5.24
CA LEU A 101 1.68 1.89 6.17
C LEU A 101 1.11 3.11 6.91
N TYR A 102 0.42 4.00 6.21
CA TYR A 102 -0.25 5.16 6.81
C TYR A 102 -1.30 4.73 7.83
N LYS A 103 -2.10 3.70 7.53
CA LYS A 103 -3.07 3.12 8.47
C LYS A 103 -2.39 2.50 9.69
N ALA A 104 -1.29 1.75 9.49
CA ALA A 104 -0.53 1.13 10.57
C ALA A 104 0.09 2.17 11.53
N LEU A 105 0.46 3.35 11.00
CA LEU A 105 0.93 4.50 11.78
C LEU A 105 -0.19 5.27 12.50
N GLY A 106 -1.44 4.81 12.43
CA GLY A 106 -2.59 5.41 13.09
C GLY A 106 -3.32 6.48 12.29
N GLY A 107 -3.13 6.55 10.96
CA GLY A 107 -3.90 7.43 10.07
C GLY A 107 -3.58 8.92 10.18
N GLY A 108 -2.38 9.28 10.66
CA GLY A 108 -1.94 10.67 10.72
C GLY A 108 -2.51 11.45 11.89
N TRP A 109 -2.11 11.04 13.09
CA TRP A 109 -2.42 11.79 14.30
C TRP A 109 -1.80 13.20 14.25
N ASN A 110 -2.61 14.23 14.33
CA ASN A 110 -2.17 15.61 14.51
C ASN A 110 -2.89 16.25 15.72
N ALA A 111 -2.36 17.34 16.24
CA ALA A 111 -2.94 18.03 17.39
C ALA A 111 -4.37 18.51 17.16
N GLN A 112 -4.76 18.77 15.92
CA GLN A 112 -6.13 19.18 15.56
C GLN A 112 -7.11 18.01 15.58
N THR A 113 -6.66 16.77 15.28
CA THR A 113 -7.51 15.58 15.38
C THR A 113 -7.82 15.25 16.85
N ALA A 114 -6.89 15.56 17.76
CA ALA A 114 -7.10 15.37 19.20
C ALA A 114 -8.12 16.38 19.79
N GLN A 115 -8.31 17.54 19.17
CA GLN A 115 -9.28 18.55 19.60
C GLN A 115 -10.70 18.29 19.10
N ASN A 116 -10.87 17.41 18.12
CA ASN A 116 -12.16 16.97 17.60
C ASN A 116 -12.68 15.70 18.32
N GLU A 117 -12.35 15.50 19.58
CA GLU A 117 -13.10 14.55 20.41
C GLU A 117 -14.59 14.97 20.36
N PRO A 118 -15.51 14.09 20.00
CA PRO A 118 -16.92 14.45 19.97
C PRO A 118 -17.27 14.98 21.35
N LEU A 119 -17.79 16.21 21.39
CA LEU A 119 -18.33 16.82 22.61
C LEU A 119 -19.18 15.76 23.30
N LYS A 120 -18.79 15.38 24.51
CA LYS A 120 -19.61 14.52 25.35
C LYS A 120 -20.99 15.19 25.39
N GLU A 121 -21.94 14.52 24.77
CA GLU A 121 -23.33 14.93 24.82
C GLU A 121 -23.71 15.04 26.32
N GLU A 122 -23.73 16.25 26.84
CA GLU A 122 -24.26 16.49 28.22
C GLU A 122 -25.69 15.98 28.22
N ALA A 123 -25.88 14.89 28.93
CA ALA A 123 -27.22 14.35 29.15
C ALA A 123 -28.14 15.50 29.60
N PRO A 124 -29.33 15.66 29.01
CA PRO A 124 -30.23 16.74 29.35
C PRO A 124 -30.54 16.66 30.83
N LYS A 125 -30.21 17.73 31.57
CA LYS A 125 -30.59 17.86 32.98
C LYS A 125 -32.11 17.86 33.05
N MET A 126 -32.68 16.71 33.39
CA MET A 126 -34.09 16.58 33.67
C MET A 126 -34.42 17.47 34.89
N LYS A 127 -35.06 18.63 34.65
CA LYS A 127 -35.67 19.42 35.71
C LYS A 127 -36.84 18.61 36.24
N LEU A 128 -36.67 17.99 37.41
CA LEU A 128 -37.78 17.49 38.18
C LEU A 128 -38.53 18.72 38.75
N PHE A 129 -39.78 18.82 38.36
CA PHE A 129 -40.75 19.69 39.01
C PHE A 129 -41.15 19.11 40.34
#